data_621379361fb302450ab5ffab7994adaf
#
_entry.id   621379361fb302450ab5ffab7994adaf
#
_cell.length_a   1.000
_cell.length_b   1.000
_cell.length_c   1.000
_cell.angle_alpha   90.00
_cell.angle_beta   90.00
_cell.angle_gamma   90.00
#
_symmetry.space_group_name_H-M   'P 1'
#
loop_
_entity.id
_entity.type
_entity.pdbx_description
1 polymer ?
#
loop_
_entity_poly.entity_id
_entity_poly.type
_entity_poly.pdbx_seq_one_letter_code
_entity_poly.pdbx_strand_id
1 'polypeptide(L)'
;MSVTVIIRFPVSDVAKAVEGMRAHASLLEKITESNKNSGNVHHRVLTGDGELVVLDEWGTAEQFQSFFEGSSDVQQVISELGVAGPPTVSVFSSADVPGTF
;
A
#
# COMPACT_ATOMS: atom_id res chain seq x y z
N MET A 1 -11.76 -15.49 4.07
CA MET A 1 -10.64 -15.67 3.12
C MET A 1 -9.98 -14.33 2.83
N SER A 2 -8.66 -14.23 2.95
CA SER A 2 -7.94 -12.97 2.73
C SER A 2 -7.67 -12.74 1.24
N VAL A 3 -7.42 -11.48 0.90
CA VAL A 3 -6.98 -11.08 -0.44
C VAL A 3 -5.62 -10.40 -0.35
N THR A 4 -4.83 -10.51 -1.40
CA THR A 4 -3.56 -9.80 -1.53
C THR A 4 -3.79 -8.61 -2.44
N VAL A 5 -3.37 -7.43 -1.97
CA VAL A 5 -3.48 -6.19 -2.74
C VAL A 5 -2.08 -5.71 -3.07
N ILE A 6 -1.84 -5.42 -4.34
CA ILE A 6 -0.59 -4.84 -4.81
C ILE A 6 -0.89 -3.49 -5.41
N ILE A 7 -0.26 -2.45 -4.86
CA ILE A 7 -0.41 -1.08 -5.36
C ILE A 7 0.94 -0.63 -5.89
N ARG A 8 0.98 -0.21 -7.16
CA ARG A 8 2.20 0.27 -7.79
C ARG A 8 2.10 1.77 -8.01
N PHE A 9 3.09 2.49 -7.48
CA PHE A 9 3.19 3.94 -7.63
C PHE A 9 4.40 4.25 -8.51
N PRO A 10 4.21 4.70 -9.75
CA PRO A 10 5.35 5.15 -10.55
C PRO A 10 5.91 6.43 -9.92
N VAL A 11 7.22 6.45 -9.70
CA VAL A 11 7.90 7.61 -9.11
C VAL A 11 9.12 7.97 -9.95
N SER A 12 9.44 9.25 -10.03
CA SER A 12 10.58 9.72 -10.81
C SER A 12 11.92 9.45 -10.12
N ASP A 13 11.92 9.40 -8.77
CA ASP A 13 13.12 9.17 -7.97
C ASP A 13 12.75 8.32 -6.75
N VAL A 14 13.06 7.02 -6.82
CA VAL A 14 12.71 6.06 -5.77
C VAL A 14 13.37 6.42 -4.43
N ALA A 15 14.65 6.77 -4.44
CA ALA A 15 15.37 7.12 -3.21
C ALA A 15 14.75 8.33 -2.53
N LYS A 16 14.38 9.32 -3.30
CA LYS A 16 13.74 10.54 -2.80
C LYS A 16 12.35 10.25 -2.24
N ALA A 17 11.60 9.38 -2.90
CA ALA A 17 10.28 8.96 -2.42
C ALA A 17 10.39 8.25 -1.07
N VAL A 18 11.35 7.34 -0.90
CA VAL A 18 11.61 6.65 0.37
C VAL A 18 11.99 7.64 1.47
N GLU A 19 12.86 8.61 1.15
CA GLU A 19 13.23 9.66 2.11
C GLU A 19 12.01 10.48 2.53
N GLY A 20 11.13 10.81 1.58
CA GLY A 20 9.88 11.51 1.87
C GLY A 20 8.99 10.72 2.83
N MET A 21 8.90 9.40 2.65
CA MET A 21 8.15 8.56 3.57
C MET A 21 8.74 8.57 4.98
N ARG A 22 10.06 8.48 5.09
CA ARG A 22 10.74 8.55 6.39
C ARG A 22 10.52 9.89 7.08
N ALA A 23 10.46 10.97 6.31
CA ALA A 23 10.21 12.31 6.86
C ALA A 23 8.79 12.45 7.42
N HIS A 24 7.85 11.60 6.99
CA HIS A 24 6.47 11.59 7.46
C HIS A 24 6.18 10.41 8.40
N ALA A 25 7.15 10.02 9.21
CA ALA A 25 7.05 8.85 10.08
C ALA A 25 5.82 8.86 10.99
N SER A 26 5.50 10.02 11.60
CA SER A 26 4.34 10.13 12.50
C SER A 26 3.02 9.88 11.77
N LEU A 27 2.90 10.41 10.55
CA LEU A 27 1.70 10.21 9.72
C LEU A 27 1.60 8.74 9.29
N LEU A 28 2.72 8.12 8.92
CA LEU A 28 2.75 6.71 8.53
C LEU A 28 2.38 5.79 9.70
N GLU A 29 2.82 6.12 10.92
CA GLU A 29 2.43 5.37 12.13
C GLU A 29 0.93 5.45 12.37
N LYS A 30 0.34 6.62 12.19
CA LYS A 30 -1.10 6.82 12.30
C LYS A 30 -1.87 6.01 11.26
N ILE A 31 -1.38 6.01 10.02
CA ILE A 31 -1.96 5.20 8.94
C ILE A 31 -1.85 3.70 9.29
N THR A 32 -0.72 3.26 9.85
CA THR A 32 -0.52 1.87 10.25
C THR A 32 -1.57 1.42 11.27
N GLU A 33 -1.85 2.25 12.27
CA GLU A 33 -2.88 1.92 13.25
C GLU A 33 -4.27 1.81 12.61
N SER A 34 -4.60 2.74 11.72
CA SER A 34 -5.86 2.70 10.98
C SER A 34 -5.95 1.46 10.08
N ASN A 35 -4.85 1.08 9.43
CA ASN A 35 -4.76 -0.12 8.62
C ASN A 35 -5.11 -1.37 9.42
N LYS A 36 -4.46 -1.55 10.57
CA LYS A 36 -4.68 -2.70 11.44
C LYS A 36 -6.14 -2.78 11.89
N ASN A 37 -6.71 -1.63 12.27
CA ASN A 37 -8.09 -1.57 12.75
C ASN A 37 -9.11 -1.77 11.63
N SER A 38 -8.72 -1.61 10.38
CA SER A 38 -9.60 -1.71 9.21
C SER A 38 -9.57 -3.07 8.52
N GLY A 39 -8.71 -3.99 8.98
CA GLY A 39 -8.64 -5.34 8.44
C GLY A 39 -7.38 -5.66 7.66
N ASN A 40 -6.37 -4.79 7.67
CA ASN A 40 -5.07 -5.07 7.07
C ASN A 40 -4.29 -6.01 8.00
N VAL A 41 -3.90 -7.17 7.47
CA VAL A 41 -3.18 -8.21 8.23
C VAL A 41 -1.67 -8.08 8.06
N HIS A 42 -1.23 -7.76 6.85
CA HIS A 42 0.19 -7.55 6.53
C HIS A 42 0.33 -6.36 5.61
N HIS A 43 1.42 -5.61 5.79
CA HIS A 43 1.70 -4.42 4.99
C HIS A 43 3.20 -4.29 4.79
N ARG A 44 3.63 -4.24 3.53
CA ARG A 44 5.04 -4.04 3.16
C ARG A 44 5.15 -2.99 2.08
N VAL A 45 6.23 -2.20 2.16
CA VAL A 45 6.59 -1.26 1.10
C VAL A 45 7.86 -1.76 0.45
N LEU A 46 7.83 -1.91 -0.86
CA LEU A 46 8.93 -2.44 -1.65
C LEU A 46 9.36 -1.39 -2.66
N THR A 47 10.62 -1.46 -3.07
CA THR A 47 11.14 -0.58 -4.11
C THR A 47 11.46 -1.39 -5.35
N GLY A 48 11.09 -0.86 -6.51
CA GLY A 48 11.42 -1.41 -7.81
C GLY A 48 12.08 -0.36 -8.67
N ASP A 49 12.27 -0.68 -9.94
CA ASP A 49 12.84 0.25 -10.91
C ASP A 49 11.77 1.28 -11.30
N GLY A 50 11.97 2.51 -10.82
CA GLY A 50 11.05 3.61 -11.11
C GLY A 50 9.69 3.49 -10.40
N GLU A 51 9.59 2.70 -9.34
CA GLU A 51 8.32 2.52 -8.65
C GLU A 51 8.48 2.19 -7.17
N LEU A 52 7.48 2.58 -6.39
CA LEU A 52 7.22 2.01 -5.07
C LEU A 52 6.08 1.03 -5.19
N VAL A 53 6.16 -0.08 -4.45
CA VAL A 53 5.12 -1.10 -4.46
C VAL A 53 4.68 -1.35 -3.03
N VAL A 54 3.37 -1.29 -2.80
CA VAL A 54 2.78 -1.69 -1.53
C VAL A 54 2.20 -3.08 -1.70
N LEU A 55 2.58 -3.98 -0.82
CA LEU A 55 2.07 -5.35 -0.78
C LEU A 55 1.30 -5.52 0.52
N ASP A 56 0.00 -5.70 0.40
CA ASP A 56 -0.90 -5.83 1.54
C ASP A 56 -1.66 -7.15 1.51
N GLU A 57 -1.97 -7.64 2.70
CA GLU A 57 -2.98 -8.69 2.87
C GLU A 57 -4.14 -8.10 3.68
N TRP A 58 -5.35 -8.21 3.14
CA TRP A 58 -6.58 -7.71 3.75
C TRP A 58 -7.56 -8.85 3.95
N GLY A 59 -8.41 -8.74 4.97
CA GLY A 59 -9.48 -9.70 5.20
C GLY A 59 -10.42 -9.82 4.01
N THR A 60 -10.84 -8.69 3.44
CA THR A 60 -11.69 -8.63 2.25
C THR A 60 -11.27 -7.50 1.33
N ALA A 61 -11.64 -7.58 0.06
CA ALA A 61 -11.41 -6.51 -0.91
C ALA A 61 -12.17 -5.23 -0.52
N GLU A 62 -13.37 -5.38 0.03
CA GLU A 62 -14.20 -4.25 0.45
C GLU A 62 -13.56 -3.47 1.59
N GLN A 63 -12.93 -4.15 2.54
CA GLN A 63 -12.18 -3.50 3.63
C GLN A 63 -11.06 -2.63 3.07
N PHE A 64 -10.30 -3.16 2.11
CA PHE A 64 -9.25 -2.39 1.46
C PHE A 64 -9.80 -1.16 0.74
N GLN A 65 -10.84 -1.34 -0.06
CA GLN A 65 -11.42 -0.24 -0.83
C GLN A 65 -11.94 0.86 0.09
N SER A 66 -12.67 0.50 1.14
CA SER A 66 -13.19 1.47 2.10
C SER A 66 -12.07 2.26 2.77
N PHE A 67 -10.99 1.58 3.16
CA PHE A 67 -9.85 2.24 3.79
C PHE A 67 -9.15 3.17 2.80
N PHE A 68 -8.82 2.67 1.61
CA PHE A 68 -8.02 3.39 0.63
C PHE A 68 -8.75 4.65 0.14
N GLU A 69 -10.05 4.54 -0.14
CA GLU A 69 -10.85 5.65 -0.63
C GLU A 69 -11.22 6.64 0.49
N GLY A 70 -11.39 6.15 1.72
CA GLY A 70 -11.85 6.94 2.84
C GLY A 70 -10.76 7.61 3.68
N SER A 71 -9.48 7.27 3.47
CA SER A 71 -8.40 7.79 4.29
C SER A 71 -7.78 9.04 3.66
N SER A 72 -8.04 10.19 4.26
CA SER A 72 -7.39 11.44 3.86
C SER A 72 -5.89 11.41 4.14
N ASP A 73 -5.45 10.69 5.18
CA ASP A 73 -4.03 10.56 5.51
C ASP A 73 -3.27 9.80 4.42
N VAL A 74 -3.86 8.72 3.89
CA VAL A 74 -3.28 7.96 2.79
C VAL A 74 -3.17 8.85 1.54
N GLN A 75 -4.22 9.59 1.22
CA GLN A 75 -4.21 10.47 0.05
C GLN A 75 -3.17 11.58 0.19
N GLN A 76 -2.98 12.09 1.41
CA GLN A 76 -1.94 13.09 1.68
C GLN A 76 -0.54 12.52 1.42
N VAL A 77 -0.24 11.33 1.92
CA VAL A 77 1.07 10.69 1.69
C VAL A 77 1.30 10.47 0.19
N ILE A 78 0.30 9.94 -0.52
CA ILE A 78 0.40 9.71 -1.96
C ILE A 78 0.73 11.02 -2.70
N SER A 79 0.08 12.12 -2.32
CA SER A 79 0.31 13.41 -2.98
C SER A 79 1.74 13.94 -2.78
N GLU A 80 2.42 13.49 -1.72
CA GLU A 80 3.77 13.95 -1.37
C GLU A 80 4.89 13.02 -1.83
N LEU A 81 4.56 11.86 -2.44
CA LEU A 81 5.56 10.88 -2.89
C LEU A 81 6.26 11.26 -4.19
N GLY A 82 5.82 12.29 -4.89
CA GLY A 82 6.35 12.61 -6.21
C GLY A 82 5.96 11.57 -7.25
N VAL A 83 4.69 11.15 -7.22
CA VAL A 83 4.15 10.14 -8.13
C VAL A 83 4.13 10.68 -9.55
N ALA A 84 4.69 9.90 -10.49
CA ALA A 84 4.81 10.30 -11.90
C ALA A 84 3.54 10.00 -12.72
N GLY A 85 2.58 9.31 -12.12
CA GLY A 85 1.32 8.96 -12.77
C GLY A 85 0.37 8.30 -11.77
N PRO A 86 -0.85 7.92 -12.19
CA PRO A 86 -1.81 7.30 -11.29
C PRO A 86 -1.31 5.93 -10.81
N PRO A 87 -1.62 5.55 -9.57
CA PRO A 87 -1.25 4.22 -9.08
C PRO A 87 -2.08 3.14 -9.76
N THR A 88 -1.48 1.95 -9.88
CA THR A 88 -2.17 0.75 -10.35
C THR A 88 -2.48 -0.14 -9.15
N VAL A 89 -3.74 -0.55 -9.02
CA VAL A 89 -4.18 -1.42 -7.92
C VAL A 89 -4.60 -2.76 -8.50
N SER A 90 -4.05 -3.84 -7.93
CA SER A 90 -4.40 -5.21 -8.32
C SER A 90 -4.80 -5.99 -7.07
N VAL A 91 -5.87 -6.76 -7.16
CA VAL A 91 -6.39 -7.55 -6.05
C VAL A 91 -6.38 -9.03 -6.47
N PHE A 92 -5.81 -9.87 -5.63
CA PHE A 92 -5.64 -11.30 -5.91
C PHE A 92 -6.19 -12.13 -4.76
N SER A 93 -6.76 -13.28 -5.08
CA SER A 93 -7.11 -14.30 -4.10
C SER A 93 -6.07 -15.40 -4.15
N SER A 94 -5.83 -16.05 -2.99
CA SER A 94 -4.94 -17.21 -2.95
C SER A 94 -5.53 -18.38 -3.72
N ALA A 95 -4.69 -19.07 -4.48
CA ALA A 95 -5.07 -20.34 -5.12
C ALA A 95 -4.73 -21.48 -4.17
N ASP A 96 -5.68 -22.38 -3.96
CA ASP A 96 -5.47 -23.56 -3.12
C ASP A 96 -4.87 -24.69 -3.97
N VAL A 97 -3.54 -24.66 -4.08
CA VAL A 97 -2.79 -25.65 -4.87
C VAL A 97 -1.60 -26.16 -4.08
N PRO A 98 -1.12 -27.40 -4.37
CA PRO A 98 0.09 -27.91 -3.73
C PRO A 98 1.31 -27.05 -4.03
N GLY A 99 2.25 -26.98 -3.08
CA GLY A 99 3.49 -26.24 -3.24
C GLY A 99 3.46 -24.82 -2.72
N THR A 100 2.33 -24.37 -2.15
CA THR A 100 2.23 -23.06 -1.49
C THR A 100 2.49 -23.20 0.01
N PHE A 101 3.07 -22.14 0.61
CA PHE A 101 3.33 -22.10 2.05
C PHE A 101 3.44 -20.67 2.58
#